data_550f2fbbe0774007af07b8b351b4ad24
#
_entry.id   550f2fbbe0774007af07b8b351b4ad24
#
_cell.length_a   1.000
_cell.length_b   1.000
_cell.length_c   1.000
_cell.angle_alpha   90.00
_cell.angle_beta   90.00
_cell.angle_gamma   90.00
#
_symmetry.space_group_name_H-M   'P 1'
#
loop_
_entity.id
_entity.type
_entity.pdbx_description
1 polymer ?
#
loop_
_entity_poly.entity_id
_entity_poly.type
_entity_poly.pdbx_seq_one_letter_code
_entity_poly.pdbx_strand_id
1 'polypeptide(L)'
;MRSIISKFTGAVIVGMALNMTNAVASDENMYEVTITNISHGEFLTPPIVASHKHGIKLFELGEPASAELEIMAEGGDTNPLKDSLLGTGRVLDVAQAEGPIPPGKSVTLKVKMNKRNAFVSVGSMLVPTNDAFIAVNGMYVGKRNRTVYSPAYDAGSEINDELCVSIPGPGFICSGEGANTESGEGYVHIHPGIQGIGDLDKAQFDWRNPAAKITIKRVKN
;
A
#
# COMPACT_ATOMS: atom_id res chain seq x y z
N MET A 1 -11.29 62.26 71.51
CA MET A 1 -11.60 60.88 71.05
C MET A 1 -11.20 60.75 69.58
N ARG A 2 -10.06 60.16 69.31
CA ARG A 2 -9.54 59.98 67.93
C ARG A 2 -9.78 58.57 67.53
N SER A 3 -10.58 58.31 66.46
CA SER A 3 -10.80 57.00 65.86
C SER A 3 -9.72 56.74 64.85
N ILE A 4 -9.04 55.58 65.00
CA ILE A 4 -8.03 55.07 64.08
C ILE A 4 -8.73 54.09 63.15
N ILE A 5 -8.80 54.42 61.88
CA ILE A 5 -9.30 53.51 60.83
C ILE A 5 -8.09 52.76 60.21
N SER A 6 -8.00 51.46 60.50
CA SER A 6 -7.01 50.56 59.89
C SER A 6 -7.46 50.19 58.49
N LYS A 7 -6.64 50.44 57.47
CA LYS A 7 -6.85 49.98 56.10
C LYS A 7 -6.16 48.64 55.93
N PHE A 8 -6.94 47.62 55.74
CA PHE A 8 -6.44 46.31 55.27
C PHE A 8 -6.30 46.34 53.76
N THR A 9 -5.05 46.22 53.27
CA THR A 9 -4.75 45.99 51.84
C THR A 9 -4.67 44.53 51.58
N GLY A 10 -5.67 43.97 50.94
CA GLY A 10 -5.68 42.58 50.49
C GLY A 10 -4.85 42.41 49.20
N ALA A 11 -3.77 41.68 49.27
CA ALA A 11 -3.03 41.24 48.07
C ALA A 11 -3.72 40.06 47.41
N VAL A 12 -4.22 40.26 46.19
CA VAL A 12 -4.76 39.17 45.35
C VAL A 12 -3.59 38.53 44.64
N ILE A 13 -3.26 37.28 45.03
CA ILE A 13 -2.29 36.43 44.32
C ILE A 13 -3.05 35.75 43.20
N VAL A 14 -2.87 36.23 41.97
CA VAL A 14 -3.35 35.53 40.79
C VAL A 14 -2.38 34.37 40.47
N GLY A 15 -2.78 33.17 40.87
CA GLY A 15 -2.03 31.95 40.53
C GLY A 15 -2.19 31.62 39.04
N MET A 16 -1.14 31.86 38.24
CA MET A 16 -1.05 31.36 36.86
C MET A 16 -0.81 29.86 36.92
N ALA A 17 -1.85 29.07 36.65
CA ALA A 17 -1.71 27.63 36.40
C ALA A 17 -1.05 27.44 35.04
N LEU A 18 0.24 27.11 35.01
CA LEU A 18 0.90 26.60 33.82
C LEU A 18 0.29 25.23 33.48
N ASN A 19 -0.58 25.18 32.49
CA ASN A 19 -0.97 23.94 31.86
C ASN A 19 0.24 23.38 31.06
N MET A 20 1.06 22.57 31.69
CA MET A 20 2.03 21.75 31.00
C MET A 20 1.26 20.65 30.23
N THR A 21 0.92 20.91 28.97
CA THR A 21 0.55 19.86 28.03
C THR A 21 1.78 19.00 27.83
N ASN A 22 1.82 17.84 28.49
CA ASN A 22 2.78 16.80 28.17
C ASN A 22 2.53 16.41 26.73
N ALA A 23 3.30 16.94 25.79
CA ALA A 23 3.39 16.40 24.45
C ALA A 23 3.94 14.98 24.59
N VAL A 24 3.06 13.99 24.55
CA VAL A 24 3.46 12.59 24.42
C VAL A 24 4.19 12.50 23.09
N ALA A 25 5.52 12.42 23.15
CA ALA A 25 6.32 12.19 21.96
C ALA A 25 5.75 10.95 21.26
N SER A 26 5.26 11.09 20.02
CA SER A 26 4.75 9.97 19.26
C SER A 26 5.90 8.98 19.08
N ASP A 27 5.71 7.73 19.53
CA ASP A 27 6.70 6.62 19.38
C ASP A 27 6.76 6.18 17.89
N GLU A 28 6.62 7.15 16.98
CA GLU A 28 6.62 6.96 15.54
C GLU A 28 8.03 6.96 14.99
N ASN A 29 8.28 6.02 14.11
CA ASN A 29 9.54 5.90 13.41
C ASN A 29 9.27 5.84 11.91
N MET A 30 10.16 6.45 11.14
CA MET A 30 10.11 6.38 9.69
C MET A 30 10.71 5.07 9.20
N TYR A 31 10.05 4.44 8.23
CA TYR A 31 10.53 3.25 7.53
C TYR A 31 10.57 3.52 6.03
N GLU A 32 11.61 3.02 5.40
CA GLU A 32 11.75 2.95 3.96
C GLU A 32 11.28 1.60 3.47
N VAL A 33 10.33 1.61 2.54
CA VAL A 33 9.83 0.43 1.84
C VAL A 33 10.29 0.54 0.39
N THR A 34 11.28 -0.28 0.04
CA THR A 34 11.81 -0.36 -1.33
C THR A 34 11.15 -1.52 -2.05
N ILE A 35 10.44 -1.22 -3.13
CA ILE A 35 9.82 -2.18 -4.03
C ILE A 35 10.70 -2.28 -5.27
N THR A 36 11.19 -3.48 -5.56
CA THR A 36 12.00 -3.78 -6.75
C THR A 36 11.20 -4.70 -7.64
N ASN A 37 10.97 -4.28 -8.86
CA ASN A 37 10.42 -5.12 -9.90
C ASN A 37 11.51 -6.12 -10.35
N ILE A 38 11.30 -7.40 -10.15
CA ILE A 38 12.23 -8.47 -10.55
C ILE A 38 11.67 -9.34 -11.67
N SER A 39 10.55 -8.92 -12.29
CA SER A 39 10.06 -9.50 -13.53
C SER A 39 10.94 -9.14 -14.72
N HIS A 40 10.75 -9.82 -15.85
CA HIS A 40 11.54 -9.59 -17.06
C HIS A 40 10.89 -8.58 -18.01
N GLY A 41 9.58 -8.67 -18.21
CA GLY A 41 8.84 -7.88 -19.22
C GLY A 41 7.78 -6.94 -18.65
N GLU A 42 7.25 -7.24 -17.46
CA GLU A 42 6.13 -6.51 -16.86
C GLU A 42 6.61 -5.27 -16.12
N PHE A 43 5.77 -4.24 -16.14
CA PHE A 43 5.90 -3.08 -15.28
C PHE A 43 5.04 -3.27 -14.03
N LEU A 44 5.42 -2.68 -12.91
CA LEU A 44 4.53 -2.48 -11.79
C LEU A 44 3.90 -1.08 -11.93
N THR A 45 2.59 -0.97 -11.83
CA THR A 45 1.92 0.34 -11.72
C THR A 45 2.35 1.06 -10.45
N PRO A 46 2.04 2.37 -10.26
CA PRO A 46 2.45 3.07 -9.05
C PRO A 46 2.00 2.34 -7.77
N PRO A 47 2.94 1.77 -6.99
CA PRO A 47 2.57 0.98 -5.82
C PRO A 47 2.02 1.84 -4.67
N ILE A 48 1.16 1.20 -3.87
CA ILE A 48 0.71 1.69 -2.57
C ILE A 48 1.41 0.94 -1.44
N VAL A 49 1.76 1.66 -0.37
CA VAL A 49 2.29 1.11 0.89
C VAL A 49 1.46 1.64 2.04
N ALA A 50 0.96 0.76 2.90
CA ALA A 50 0.22 1.13 4.10
C ALA A 50 0.85 0.54 5.35
N SER A 51 0.98 1.33 6.42
CA SER A 51 1.33 0.87 7.76
C SER A 51 0.09 0.81 8.65
N HIS A 52 -0.12 -0.30 9.34
CA HIS A 52 -1.40 -0.54 10.02
C HIS A 52 -1.29 -1.46 11.25
N LYS A 53 -2.43 -1.60 11.95
CA LYS A 53 -2.60 -2.56 13.05
C LYS A 53 -2.72 -3.98 12.51
N HIS A 54 -2.52 -4.97 13.39
CA HIS A 54 -2.79 -6.38 13.09
C HIS A 54 -4.22 -6.57 12.56
N GLY A 55 -4.39 -7.52 11.63
CA GLY A 55 -5.70 -7.92 11.11
C GLY A 55 -6.25 -7.02 9.99
N ILE A 56 -5.44 -6.09 9.44
CA ILE A 56 -5.71 -5.46 8.15
C ILE A 56 -5.01 -6.30 7.08
N LYS A 57 -5.74 -6.65 6.04
CA LYS A 57 -5.28 -7.36 4.85
C LYS A 57 -5.85 -6.68 3.61
N LEU A 58 -5.18 -6.84 2.49
CA LEU A 58 -5.67 -6.39 1.18
C LEU A 58 -6.65 -7.41 0.59
N PHE A 59 -6.41 -8.70 0.85
CA PHE A 59 -7.22 -9.82 0.36
C PHE A 59 -7.04 -11.06 1.25
N GLU A 60 -7.85 -12.08 1.01
CA GLU A 60 -7.67 -13.45 1.48
C GLU A 60 -7.58 -14.38 0.26
N LEU A 61 -6.58 -15.26 0.24
CA LEU A 61 -6.47 -16.28 -0.83
C LEU A 61 -7.67 -17.22 -0.81
N GLY A 62 -8.27 -17.44 -1.98
CA GLY A 62 -9.45 -18.27 -2.13
C GLY A 62 -10.78 -17.56 -1.88
N GLU A 63 -10.76 -16.28 -1.54
CA GLU A 63 -11.95 -15.45 -1.35
C GLU A 63 -12.04 -14.40 -2.46
N PRO A 64 -13.23 -13.85 -2.75
CA PRO A 64 -13.41 -12.78 -3.73
C PRO A 64 -12.57 -11.54 -3.40
N ALA A 65 -12.07 -10.86 -4.42
CA ALA A 65 -11.46 -9.54 -4.27
C ALA A 65 -12.49 -8.51 -3.79
N SER A 66 -12.03 -7.46 -3.09
CA SER A 66 -12.88 -6.29 -2.86
C SER A 66 -12.87 -5.40 -4.09
N ALA A 67 -13.92 -4.60 -4.28
CA ALA A 67 -14.01 -3.68 -5.43
C ALA A 67 -12.81 -2.73 -5.54
N GLU A 68 -12.23 -2.32 -4.42
CA GLU A 68 -11.05 -1.45 -4.40
C GLU A 68 -9.78 -2.21 -4.81
N LEU A 69 -9.70 -3.51 -4.51
CA LEU A 69 -8.61 -4.37 -4.97
C LEU A 69 -8.73 -4.65 -6.46
N GLU A 70 -9.93 -4.93 -6.95
CA GLU A 70 -10.24 -5.12 -8.38
C GLU A 70 -9.78 -3.89 -9.19
N ILE A 71 -10.20 -2.68 -8.80
CA ILE A 71 -9.80 -1.42 -9.46
C ILE A 71 -8.26 -1.27 -9.50
N MET A 72 -7.56 -1.66 -8.42
CA MET A 72 -6.10 -1.64 -8.41
C MET A 72 -5.51 -2.71 -9.32
N ALA A 73 -6.08 -3.91 -9.34
CA ALA A 73 -5.53 -5.05 -10.07
C ALA A 73 -5.78 -4.95 -11.58
N GLU A 74 -6.91 -4.37 -12.00
CA GLU A 74 -7.31 -4.19 -13.38
C GLU A 74 -6.77 -2.89 -14.00
N GLY A 75 -6.85 -1.77 -13.26
CA GLY A 75 -6.52 -0.44 -13.78
C GLY A 75 -5.29 0.21 -13.17
N GLY A 76 -4.69 -0.38 -12.13
CA GLY A 76 -3.55 0.19 -11.42
C GLY A 76 -3.88 1.40 -10.53
N ASP A 77 -5.16 1.78 -10.38
CA ASP A 77 -5.57 2.89 -9.52
C ASP A 77 -5.63 2.45 -8.05
N THR A 78 -4.69 2.97 -7.27
CA THR A 78 -4.59 2.66 -5.82
C THR A 78 -5.38 3.62 -4.93
N ASN A 79 -6.08 4.63 -5.47
CA ASN A 79 -6.80 5.62 -4.66
C ASN A 79 -8.01 5.03 -3.93
N PRO A 80 -8.90 4.22 -4.55
CA PRO A 80 -9.99 3.60 -3.82
C PRO A 80 -9.50 2.71 -2.68
N LEU A 81 -8.44 1.92 -2.92
CA LEU A 81 -7.84 1.06 -1.91
C LEU A 81 -7.23 1.88 -0.74
N LYS A 82 -6.58 3.01 -1.03
CA LYS A 82 -6.10 3.94 0.00
C LYS A 82 -7.23 4.45 0.87
N ASP A 83 -8.31 4.92 0.26
CA ASP A 83 -9.44 5.52 0.96
C ASP A 83 -10.14 4.48 1.83
N SER A 84 -10.34 3.28 1.33
CA SER A 84 -10.87 2.13 2.08
C SER A 84 -10.00 1.80 3.29
N LEU A 85 -8.68 1.67 3.10
CA LEU A 85 -7.72 1.40 4.17
C LEU A 85 -7.75 2.48 5.26
N LEU A 86 -7.73 3.75 4.89
CA LEU A 86 -7.82 4.88 5.82
C LEU A 86 -9.17 4.91 6.55
N GLY A 87 -10.26 4.59 5.84
CA GLY A 87 -11.61 4.50 6.39
C GLY A 87 -11.76 3.48 7.53
N THR A 88 -10.88 2.49 7.63
CA THR A 88 -10.89 1.51 8.74
C THR A 88 -10.55 2.12 10.11
N GLY A 89 -9.91 3.30 10.16
CA GLY A 89 -9.37 3.90 11.39
C GLY A 89 -8.24 3.08 12.05
N ARG A 90 -7.67 2.12 11.33
CA ARG A 90 -6.63 1.19 11.82
C ARG A 90 -5.31 1.31 11.06
N VAL A 91 -5.25 2.18 10.06
CA VAL A 91 -4.06 2.54 9.29
C VAL A 91 -3.44 3.80 9.89
N LEU A 92 -2.11 3.82 10.03
CA LEU A 92 -1.37 4.97 10.55
C LEU A 92 -0.91 5.89 9.42
N ASP A 93 -0.39 5.29 8.34
CA ASP A 93 0.20 6.05 7.25
C ASP A 93 0.08 5.28 5.93
N VAL A 94 -0.08 6.03 4.84
CA VAL A 94 -0.15 5.50 3.47
C VAL A 94 0.74 6.34 2.57
N ALA A 95 1.52 5.68 1.74
CA ALA A 95 2.32 6.31 0.69
C ALA A 95 2.04 5.64 -0.66
N GLN A 96 2.00 6.44 -1.72
CA GLN A 96 1.84 5.99 -3.11
C GLN A 96 3.02 6.52 -3.93
N ALA A 97 3.48 5.75 -4.91
CA ALA A 97 4.46 6.23 -5.88
C ALA A 97 3.81 7.11 -6.94
N GLU A 98 4.60 7.99 -7.56
CA GLU A 98 4.12 8.88 -8.63
C GLU A 98 4.14 8.22 -10.00
N GLY A 99 4.92 7.15 -10.18
CA GLY A 99 5.09 6.51 -11.48
C GLY A 99 5.32 4.99 -11.39
N PRO A 100 5.23 4.30 -12.54
CA PRO A 100 5.42 2.86 -12.62
C PRO A 100 6.88 2.47 -12.39
N ILE A 101 7.10 1.19 -12.06
CA ILE A 101 8.42 0.62 -11.85
C ILE A 101 8.74 -0.33 -13.02
N PRO A 102 9.62 0.07 -13.95
CA PRO A 102 10.06 -0.81 -15.03
C PRO A 102 10.78 -2.07 -14.54
N PRO A 103 10.92 -3.12 -15.38
CA PRO A 103 11.73 -4.29 -15.09
C PRO A 103 13.12 -3.94 -14.57
N GLY A 104 13.55 -4.58 -13.48
CA GLY A 104 14.85 -4.38 -12.85
C GLY A 104 15.03 -3.06 -12.10
N LYS A 105 13.99 -2.21 -12.01
CA LYS A 105 14.04 -0.92 -11.30
C LYS A 105 13.36 -1.02 -9.94
N SER A 106 13.56 0.05 -9.14
CA SER A 106 13.02 0.12 -7.78
C SER A 106 12.48 1.52 -7.49
N VAL A 107 11.48 1.57 -6.61
CA VAL A 107 11.04 2.80 -5.93
C VAL A 107 11.16 2.61 -4.42
N THR A 108 11.42 3.69 -3.70
CA THR A 108 11.43 3.68 -2.24
C THR A 108 10.40 4.68 -1.71
N LEU A 109 9.45 4.18 -0.97
CA LEU A 109 8.43 4.96 -0.28
C LEU A 109 8.74 5.02 1.22
N LYS A 110 8.30 6.09 1.87
CA LYS A 110 8.48 6.29 3.31
C LYS A 110 7.14 6.26 4.00
N VAL A 111 7.03 5.45 5.05
CA VAL A 111 5.84 5.38 5.91
C VAL A 111 6.22 5.44 7.38
N LYS A 112 5.36 6.09 8.17
CA LYS A 112 5.46 6.08 9.63
C LYS A 112 4.97 4.76 10.17
N MET A 113 5.66 4.25 11.18
CA MET A 113 5.23 3.08 11.94
C MET A 113 5.43 3.30 13.43
N ASN A 114 4.65 2.61 14.25
CA ASN A 114 4.81 2.58 15.70
C ASN A 114 4.53 1.16 16.26
N LYS A 115 4.59 0.99 17.58
CA LYS A 115 4.36 -0.33 18.20
C LYS A 115 2.97 -0.92 17.92
N ARG A 116 1.94 -0.07 17.75
CA ARG A 116 0.55 -0.50 17.49
C ARG A 116 0.30 -0.75 16.01
N ASN A 117 0.98 0.01 15.14
CA ASN A 117 0.90 -0.09 13.68
C ASN A 117 2.24 -0.61 13.16
N ALA A 118 2.50 -1.88 13.44
CA ALA A 118 3.76 -2.56 13.16
C ALA A 118 3.66 -3.53 11.97
N PHE A 119 2.56 -3.47 11.23
CA PHE A 119 2.30 -4.26 10.04
C PHE A 119 2.36 -3.38 8.80
N VAL A 120 2.75 -3.98 7.68
CA VAL A 120 2.84 -3.32 6.38
C VAL A 120 2.12 -4.15 5.33
N SER A 121 1.33 -3.47 4.51
CA SER A 121 0.81 -3.99 3.25
C SER A 121 1.35 -3.18 2.09
N VAL A 122 1.56 -3.84 0.96
CA VAL A 122 2.00 -3.26 -0.32
C VAL A 122 1.12 -3.84 -1.41
N GLY A 123 0.71 -3.05 -2.38
CA GLY A 123 -0.02 -3.51 -3.56
C GLY A 123 0.42 -2.75 -4.81
N SER A 124 0.40 -3.42 -5.96
CA SER A 124 0.63 -2.83 -7.29
C SER A 124 0.23 -3.83 -8.37
N MET A 125 -0.44 -3.37 -9.41
CA MET A 125 -0.75 -4.18 -10.58
C MET A 125 0.51 -4.52 -11.37
N LEU A 126 0.54 -5.68 -12.02
CA LEU A 126 1.48 -6.01 -13.09
C LEU A 126 0.86 -5.65 -14.44
N VAL A 127 1.58 -4.92 -15.27
CA VAL A 127 1.15 -4.61 -16.65
C VAL A 127 2.24 -5.00 -17.65
N PRO A 128 1.88 -5.64 -18.77
CA PRO A 128 0.53 -5.91 -19.27
C PRO A 128 -0.04 -7.22 -18.72
N THR A 129 -1.14 -7.16 -18.01
CA THR A 129 -1.97 -8.31 -17.60
C THR A 129 -3.41 -7.84 -17.44
N ASN A 130 -4.36 -8.76 -17.35
CA ASN A 130 -5.76 -8.45 -17.09
C ASN A 130 -5.91 -7.90 -15.65
N ASP A 131 -5.65 -8.74 -14.63
CA ASP A 131 -5.84 -8.38 -13.23
C ASP A 131 -4.75 -8.93 -12.30
N ALA A 132 -3.52 -9.13 -12.82
CA ALA A 132 -2.41 -9.58 -11.98
C ALA A 132 -1.85 -8.46 -11.11
N PHE A 133 -1.50 -8.79 -9.87
CA PHE A 133 -0.89 -7.84 -8.94
C PHE A 133 0.17 -8.48 -8.03
N ILE A 134 1.09 -7.68 -7.52
CA ILE A 134 2.00 -8.08 -6.43
C ILE A 134 1.49 -7.53 -5.10
N ALA A 135 1.76 -8.26 -4.02
CA ALA A 135 1.41 -7.76 -2.70
C ALA A 135 2.33 -8.25 -1.58
N VAL A 136 2.44 -7.41 -0.56
CA VAL A 136 2.71 -7.80 0.82
C VAL A 136 1.43 -7.61 1.61
N ASN A 137 0.91 -8.66 2.21
CA ASN A 137 -0.44 -8.68 2.77
C ASN A 137 -0.43 -8.77 4.30
N GLY A 138 -0.29 -7.63 4.97
CA GLY A 138 -0.32 -7.55 6.42
C GLY A 138 0.89 -8.17 7.13
N MET A 139 2.11 -7.93 6.62
CA MET A 139 3.33 -8.48 7.21
C MET A 139 3.75 -7.73 8.46
N TYR A 140 4.04 -8.47 9.55
CA TYR A 140 4.63 -7.90 10.76
C TYR A 140 6.11 -7.52 10.52
N VAL A 141 6.43 -6.27 10.72
CA VAL A 141 7.79 -5.71 10.58
C VAL A 141 8.46 -5.56 11.95
N GLY A 142 7.74 -4.97 12.89
CA GLY A 142 8.29 -4.66 14.22
C GLY A 142 9.46 -3.69 14.13
N LYS A 143 10.55 -4.00 14.86
CA LYS A 143 11.79 -3.17 14.89
C LYS A 143 12.88 -3.68 13.94
N ARG A 144 12.64 -4.74 13.20
CA ARG A 144 13.65 -5.42 12.37
C ARG A 144 13.51 -5.00 10.92
N ASN A 145 14.63 -4.97 10.19
CA ASN A 145 14.58 -4.93 8.74
C ASN A 145 13.98 -6.24 8.21
N ARG A 146 13.21 -6.12 7.12
CA ARG A 146 12.57 -7.26 6.47
C ARG A 146 12.89 -7.23 4.98
N THR A 147 13.02 -8.40 4.41
CA THR A 147 12.98 -8.60 2.96
C THR A 147 12.00 -9.73 2.69
N VAL A 148 11.11 -9.53 1.75
CA VAL A 148 10.12 -10.51 1.31
C VAL A 148 10.05 -10.47 -0.20
N TYR A 149 9.70 -11.61 -0.78
CA TYR A 149 9.45 -11.76 -2.21
C TYR A 149 7.96 -12.00 -2.41
N SER A 150 7.35 -11.24 -3.30
CA SER A 150 5.94 -11.39 -3.66
C SER A 150 5.81 -12.23 -4.91
N PRO A 151 4.95 -13.25 -4.92
CA PRO A 151 4.47 -13.80 -6.18
C PRO A 151 3.59 -12.75 -6.89
N ALA A 152 3.22 -13.01 -8.12
CA ALA A 152 2.08 -12.40 -8.75
C ALA A 152 0.82 -13.14 -8.32
N TYR A 153 -0.14 -12.39 -7.83
CA TYR A 153 -1.50 -12.84 -7.55
C TYR A 153 -2.39 -12.44 -8.72
N ASP A 154 -3.50 -13.08 -8.79
CA ASP A 154 -4.61 -12.87 -9.69
C ASP A 154 -5.81 -12.43 -8.86
N ALA A 155 -6.49 -11.36 -9.23
CA ALA A 155 -7.65 -10.89 -8.47
C ALA A 155 -8.89 -11.77 -8.72
N GLY A 156 -8.90 -12.52 -9.82
CA GLY A 156 -10.02 -13.35 -10.27
C GLY A 156 -11.22 -12.53 -10.71
N SER A 157 -11.01 -11.24 -10.97
CA SER A 157 -12.06 -10.30 -11.37
C SER A 157 -12.23 -10.25 -12.89
N GLU A 158 -11.17 -10.51 -13.66
CA GLU A 158 -11.18 -10.59 -15.13
C GLU A 158 -10.77 -11.97 -15.64
N ILE A 159 -11.25 -12.31 -16.83
CA ILE A 159 -10.74 -13.50 -17.56
C ILE A 159 -9.33 -13.20 -18.06
N ASN A 160 -8.41 -14.12 -17.84
CA ASN A 160 -7.03 -14.04 -18.34
C ASN A 160 -6.97 -14.34 -19.85
N ASP A 161 -7.65 -13.52 -20.68
CA ASP A 161 -7.71 -13.67 -22.12
C ASP A 161 -6.46 -13.19 -22.86
N GLU A 162 -5.61 -12.42 -22.19
CA GLU A 162 -4.39 -11.80 -22.72
C GLU A 162 -4.64 -10.89 -23.94
N LEU A 163 -5.85 -10.34 -24.08
CA LEU A 163 -6.21 -9.47 -25.19
C LEU A 163 -5.93 -7.99 -24.84
N CYS A 164 -5.22 -7.31 -25.73
CA CYS A 164 -4.87 -5.90 -25.53
C CYS A 164 -6.08 -4.95 -25.42
N VAL A 165 -7.26 -5.35 -25.83
CA VAL A 165 -8.49 -4.58 -25.66
C VAL A 165 -8.93 -4.51 -24.20
N SER A 166 -8.59 -5.52 -23.38
CA SER A 166 -8.91 -5.62 -21.96
C SER A 166 -7.76 -5.14 -21.05
N ILE A 167 -6.55 -4.97 -21.58
CA ILE A 167 -5.34 -4.65 -20.82
C ILE A 167 -5.03 -3.16 -20.91
N PRO A 168 -4.96 -2.41 -19.78
CA PRO A 168 -4.87 -0.93 -19.77
C PRO A 168 -3.52 -0.36 -20.22
N GLY A 169 -2.48 -1.18 -20.35
CA GLY A 169 -1.19 -0.64 -20.75
C GLY A 169 0.00 -1.52 -20.36
N PRO A 170 1.23 -0.99 -20.47
CA PRO A 170 1.54 0.37 -20.92
C PRO A 170 1.21 0.59 -22.41
N GLY A 171 0.82 1.82 -22.78
CA GLY A 171 0.27 2.15 -24.09
C GLY A 171 1.12 1.84 -25.32
N PHE A 172 2.40 1.52 -25.14
CA PHE A 172 3.28 1.03 -26.21
C PHE A 172 3.21 -0.51 -26.39
N ILE A 173 2.47 -1.21 -25.51
CA ILE A 173 2.21 -2.66 -25.59
C ILE A 173 0.71 -2.86 -25.81
N CYS A 174 -0.12 -2.42 -24.87
CA CYS A 174 -1.57 -2.47 -24.90
C CYS A 174 -2.15 -1.11 -24.50
N SER A 175 -3.38 -0.81 -24.91
CA SER A 175 -4.06 0.45 -24.58
C SER A 175 -5.56 0.23 -24.44
N GLY A 176 -5.96 -0.91 -23.89
CA GLY A 176 -7.34 -1.25 -23.63
C GLY A 176 -7.93 -0.51 -22.43
N GLU A 177 -9.18 -0.77 -22.15
CA GLU A 177 -9.85 -0.28 -20.94
C GLU A 177 -9.48 -1.20 -19.77
N GLY A 178 -9.07 -0.62 -18.65
CA GLY A 178 -8.67 -1.36 -17.46
C GLY A 178 -9.87 -1.77 -16.60
N ALA A 179 -10.93 -2.24 -17.22
CA ALA A 179 -12.06 -2.89 -16.55
C ALA A 179 -12.83 -3.69 -17.59
N ASN A 180 -12.90 -4.98 -17.41
CA ASN A 180 -13.71 -5.86 -18.25
C ASN A 180 -15.04 -6.14 -17.53
N THR A 181 -16.10 -6.33 -18.29
CA THR A 181 -17.42 -6.72 -17.76
C THR A 181 -17.56 -8.24 -17.59
N GLU A 182 -16.61 -9.02 -18.07
CA GLU A 182 -16.61 -10.47 -17.94
C GLU A 182 -15.89 -10.89 -16.65
N SER A 183 -16.60 -11.62 -15.80
CA SER A 183 -16.05 -12.11 -14.53
C SER A 183 -15.04 -13.22 -14.75
N GLY A 184 -13.87 -13.10 -14.09
CA GLY A 184 -12.85 -14.15 -14.01
C GLY A 184 -13.26 -15.30 -13.09
N GLU A 185 -12.29 -15.87 -12.38
CA GLU A 185 -12.48 -17.05 -11.52
C GLU A 185 -13.31 -16.73 -10.26
N GLY A 186 -13.45 -15.46 -9.88
CA GLY A 186 -14.25 -14.98 -8.75
C GLY A 186 -13.56 -15.09 -7.40
N TYR A 187 -12.26 -15.36 -7.36
CA TYR A 187 -11.49 -15.41 -6.11
C TYR A 187 -10.01 -15.12 -6.34
N VAL A 188 -9.34 -14.56 -5.34
CA VAL A 188 -7.91 -14.25 -5.40
C VAL A 188 -7.08 -15.53 -5.33
N HIS A 189 -6.18 -15.71 -6.29
CA HIS A 189 -5.28 -16.88 -6.35
C HIS A 189 -3.87 -16.50 -6.83
N ILE A 190 -3.00 -17.49 -7.04
CA ILE A 190 -1.68 -17.29 -7.62
C ILE A 190 -1.83 -17.24 -9.15
N HIS A 191 -1.37 -16.17 -9.76
CA HIS A 191 -1.45 -16.00 -11.21
C HIS A 191 -0.58 -17.05 -11.94
N PRO A 192 -1.12 -17.72 -12.96
CA PRO A 192 -0.41 -18.80 -13.67
C PRO A 192 0.71 -18.31 -14.61
N GLY A 193 0.86 -17.00 -14.82
CA GLY A 193 1.76 -16.40 -15.81
C GLY A 193 1.08 -16.21 -17.17
N ILE A 194 1.82 -15.61 -18.11
CA ILE A 194 1.33 -15.41 -19.49
C ILE A 194 1.44 -16.71 -20.28
N GLN A 195 0.33 -17.11 -20.87
CA GLN A 195 0.21 -18.37 -21.63
C GLN A 195 0.44 -18.17 -23.13
N GLY A 196 0.31 -16.93 -23.65
CA GLY A 196 0.42 -16.58 -25.07
C GLY A 196 -0.81 -17.06 -25.87
N ILE A 197 -1.98 -16.93 -25.26
CA ILE A 197 -3.27 -17.30 -25.86
C ILE A 197 -3.98 -16.13 -26.55
N GLY A 198 -3.55 -14.90 -26.24
CA GLY A 198 -4.07 -13.66 -26.82
C GLY A 198 -2.98 -12.87 -27.55
N ASP A 199 -2.92 -11.57 -27.30
CA ASP A 199 -2.01 -10.63 -27.96
C ASP A 199 -0.63 -10.58 -27.29
N LEU A 200 -0.47 -11.11 -26.07
CA LEU A 200 0.78 -11.07 -25.33
C LEU A 200 1.76 -12.18 -25.75
N ASP A 201 2.98 -11.77 -26.10
CA ASP A 201 4.05 -12.73 -26.39
C ASP A 201 4.59 -13.34 -25.09
N LYS A 202 4.32 -14.61 -24.89
CA LYS A 202 4.82 -15.39 -23.75
C LYS A 202 6.34 -15.33 -23.57
N ALA A 203 7.10 -15.27 -24.65
CA ALA A 203 8.57 -15.19 -24.57
C ALA A 203 9.04 -13.84 -23.98
N GLN A 204 8.23 -12.81 -24.12
CA GLN A 204 8.51 -11.46 -23.63
C GLN A 204 7.90 -11.20 -22.26
N PHE A 205 6.68 -11.64 -22.01
CA PHE A 205 5.88 -11.22 -20.86
C PHE A 205 5.62 -12.30 -19.81
N ASP A 206 5.95 -13.59 -20.07
CA ASP A 206 5.81 -14.59 -19.01
C ASP A 206 6.92 -14.42 -17.95
N TRP A 207 6.52 -14.51 -16.70
CA TRP A 207 7.44 -14.47 -15.55
C TRP A 207 7.41 -15.79 -14.79
N ARG A 208 8.43 -15.99 -13.96
CA ARG A 208 8.41 -17.02 -12.93
C ARG A 208 8.38 -16.34 -11.57
N ASN A 209 7.49 -16.80 -10.69
CA ASN A 209 7.44 -16.27 -9.34
C ASN A 209 8.75 -16.49 -8.58
N PRO A 210 9.20 -15.50 -7.77
CA PRO A 210 8.49 -14.27 -7.42
C PRO A 210 8.63 -13.16 -8.48
N ALA A 211 7.64 -12.23 -8.51
CA ALA A 211 7.61 -11.09 -9.43
C ALA A 211 8.22 -9.80 -8.82
N ALA A 212 8.17 -9.65 -7.51
CA ALA A 212 8.73 -8.48 -6.83
C ALA A 212 9.53 -8.83 -5.58
N LYS A 213 10.52 -7.98 -5.27
CA LYS A 213 11.26 -7.99 -4.00
C LYS A 213 10.93 -6.74 -3.22
N ILE A 214 10.50 -6.89 -1.98
CA ILE A 214 10.16 -5.78 -1.10
C ILE A 214 11.11 -5.78 0.11
N THR A 215 11.78 -4.65 0.35
CA THR A 215 12.69 -4.49 1.50
C THR A 215 12.19 -3.35 2.38
N ILE A 216 12.02 -3.61 3.67
CA ILE A 216 11.54 -2.65 4.65
C ILE A 216 12.66 -2.40 5.66
N LYS A 217 13.07 -1.14 5.80
CA LYS A 217 14.15 -0.73 6.69
C LYS A 217 13.72 0.44 7.55
N ARG A 218 14.04 0.37 8.84
CA ARG A 218 13.88 1.53 9.72
C ARG A 218 14.93 2.59 9.38
N VAL A 219 14.49 3.83 9.19
CA VAL A 219 15.40 4.97 9.06
C VAL A 219 16.01 5.21 10.43
N LYS A 220 17.35 5.26 10.50
CA LYS A 220 18.07 5.66 11.71
C LYS A 220 18.15 7.18 11.72
N ASN A 221 17.72 7.78 12.81
CA ASN A 221 18.00 9.19 13.10
C ASN A 221 19.46 9.36 13.45
#